data_39205cf3c68a45a0c0fd62e670254fa8
#
_entry.id   39205cf3c68a45a0c0fd62e670254fa8
#
_cell.length_a   1.000
_cell.length_b   1.000
_cell.length_c   1.000
_cell.angle_alpha   90.00
_cell.angle_beta   90.00
_cell.angle_gamma   90.00
#
_symmetry.space_group_name_H-M   'P 1'
#
loop_
_entity.id
_entity.type
_entity.pdbx_description
1 polymer ?
#
loop_
_entity_poly.entity_id
_entity_poly.type
_entity_poly.pdbx_seq_one_letter_code
_entity_poly.pdbx_strand_id
1 'polypeptide(L)'
;MKTNRNTTTSLSSITSRQYASEQDLRQMLDLLMQARAQTGDWRYFHVGELLFEFFMVDCHLNPQKHIRLWHASDGRLVGYAILGEDPAFSCQVLPEYAWRGIEAEALAWAEGLVNELRKQDAQLWGENLVTGARQDDAQRIAFLEQNGFSFRDKFAEVNMLRYLNEP
;
A
#
# COMPACT_ATOMS: atom_id res chain seq x y z
N MET A 1 -17.73 -37.02 -4.30
CA MET A 1 -17.53 -35.98 -5.33
C MET A 1 -17.67 -34.60 -4.66
N LYS A 2 -16.58 -33.95 -4.29
CA LYS A 2 -16.61 -32.58 -3.70
C LYS A 2 -16.29 -31.61 -4.82
N THR A 3 -17.28 -30.84 -5.23
CA THR A 3 -17.15 -29.81 -6.27
C THR A 3 -16.42 -28.61 -5.66
N ASN A 4 -15.16 -28.43 -6.01
CA ASN A 4 -14.40 -27.20 -5.70
C ASN A 4 -14.96 -26.08 -6.57
N ARG A 5 -15.73 -25.17 -5.99
CA ARG A 5 -16.08 -23.90 -6.65
C ARG A 5 -14.90 -22.95 -6.49
N ASN A 6 -14.02 -22.90 -7.48
CA ASN A 6 -13.11 -21.78 -7.66
C ASN A 6 -13.96 -20.53 -7.98
N THR A 7 -14.21 -19.71 -6.99
CA THR A 7 -14.81 -18.39 -7.19
C THR A 7 -13.71 -17.47 -7.69
N THR A 8 -13.56 -17.38 -8.99
CA THR A 8 -12.75 -16.32 -9.64
C THR A 8 -13.53 -15.03 -9.48
N THR A 9 -13.23 -14.26 -8.43
CA THR A 9 -13.77 -12.90 -8.27
C THR A 9 -13.15 -12.04 -9.37
N SER A 10 -13.93 -11.65 -10.36
CA SER A 10 -13.46 -10.78 -11.43
C SER A 10 -13.30 -9.35 -10.91
N LEU A 11 -12.28 -8.62 -11.38
CA LEU A 11 -12.03 -7.20 -11.07
C LEU A 11 -13.22 -6.28 -11.46
N SER A 12 -14.13 -6.75 -12.31
CA SER A 12 -15.33 -6.01 -12.71
C SER A 12 -16.28 -5.63 -11.55
N SER A 13 -15.99 -6.07 -10.33
CA SER A 13 -16.75 -5.75 -9.12
C SER A 13 -15.99 -4.86 -8.12
N ILE A 14 -14.78 -4.41 -8.43
CA ILE A 14 -13.99 -3.52 -7.57
C ILE A 14 -14.10 -2.09 -8.09
N THR A 15 -14.38 -1.14 -7.20
CA THR A 15 -14.44 0.29 -7.52
C THR A 15 -13.41 1.05 -6.71
N SER A 16 -12.82 2.10 -7.30
CA SER A 16 -11.87 2.94 -6.59
C SER A 16 -12.38 4.37 -6.42
N ARG A 17 -12.01 5.00 -5.31
CA ARG A 17 -12.31 6.40 -4.99
C ARG A 17 -11.22 7.02 -4.13
N GLN A 18 -11.24 8.33 -4.02
CA GLN A 18 -10.40 9.06 -3.08
C GLN A 18 -10.91 8.92 -1.64
N TYR A 19 -10.00 9.12 -0.69
CA TYR A 19 -10.32 9.28 0.73
C TYR A 19 -11.28 10.46 0.93
N ALA A 20 -12.25 10.34 1.83
CA ALA A 20 -13.26 11.36 2.06
C ALA A 20 -13.42 11.73 3.53
N SER A 21 -13.22 10.81 4.48
CA SER A 21 -13.55 11.06 5.88
C SER A 21 -12.77 10.15 6.86
N GLU A 22 -12.86 10.45 8.15
CA GLU A 22 -12.31 9.59 9.21
C GLU A 22 -12.86 8.16 9.20
N GLN A 23 -14.04 7.94 8.64
CA GLN A 23 -14.59 6.60 8.47
C GLN A 23 -13.69 5.77 7.54
N ASP A 24 -13.09 6.40 6.53
CA ASP A 24 -12.15 5.73 5.64
C ASP A 24 -10.86 5.34 6.39
N LEU A 25 -10.34 6.21 7.26
CA LEU A 25 -9.21 5.87 8.11
C LEU A 25 -9.50 4.65 8.99
N ARG A 26 -10.70 4.57 9.57
CA ARG A 26 -11.11 3.39 10.36
C ARG A 26 -11.13 2.12 9.51
N GLN A 27 -11.68 2.19 8.29
CA GLN A 27 -11.66 1.05 7.36
C GLN A 27 -10.23 0.64 6.97
N MET A 28 -9.31 1.59 6.78
CA MET A 28 -7.90 1.31 6.51
C MET A 28 -7.22 0.60 7.69
N LEU A 29 -7.48 1.04 8.91
CA LEU A 29 -7.00 0.39 10.14
C LEU A 29 -7.56 -1.04 10.26
N ASP A 30 -8.86 -1.24 10.02
CA ASP A 30 -9.51 -2.55 10.06
C ASP A 30 -8.90 -3.50 9.00
N LEU A 31 -8.61 -2.99 7.79
CA LEU A 31 -7.95 -3.74 6.73
C LEU A 31 -6.57 -4.25 7.19
N LEU A 32 -5.76 -3.37 7.79
CA LEU A 32 -4.44 -3.76 8.30
C LEU A 32 -4.53 -4.80 9.39
N MET A 33 -5.43 -4.62 10.37
CA MET A 33 -5.63 -5.59 11.45
C MET A 33 -6.07 -6.95 10.90
N GLN A 34 -7.01 -6.95 9.95
CA GLN A 34 -7.48 -8.17 9.29
C GLN A 34 -6.36 -8.88 8.52
N ALA A 35 -5.63 -8.16 7.68
CA ALA A 35 -4.56 -8.72 6.86
C ALA A 35 -3.45 -9.33 7.72
N ARG A 36 -3.01 -8.61 8.77
CA ARG A 36 -1.99 -9.10 9.70
C ARG A 36 -2.46 -10.30 10.51
N ALA A 37 -3.72 -10.33 10.95
CA ALA A 37 -4.29 -11.48 11.67
C ALA A 37 -4.38 -12.73 10.79
N GLN A 38 -4.66 -12.57 9.49
CA GLN A 38 -4.74 -13.69 8.55
C GLN A 38 -3.38 -14.26 8.15
N THR A 39 -2.39 -13.39 8.00
CA THR A 39 -1.08 -13.79 7.43
C THR A 39 0.00 -13.93 8.48
N GLY A 40 -0.15 -13.30 9.64
CA GLY A 40 0.95 -13.14 10.62
C GLY A 40 2.12 -12.33 10.05
N ASP A 41 1.89 -11.56 9.00
CA ASP A 41 2.92 -11.08 8.11
C ASP A 41 3.28 -9.61 8.37
N TRP A 42 4.58 -9.33 8.38
CA TRP A 42 5.17 -8.01 8.46
C TRP A 42 5.15 -7.24 7.12
N ARG A 43 4.60 -7.81 6.06
CA ARG A 43 4.39 -7.15 4.77
C ARG A 43 3.36 -6.03 4.82
N TYR A 44 2.47 -6.09 5.80
CA TYR A 44 1.47 -5.06 6.02
C TYR A 44 1.97 -4.03 7.03
N PHE A 45 1.65 -2.78 6.78
CA PHE A 45 1.90 -1.71 7.74
C PHE A 45 1.41 -2.08 9.14
N HIS A 46 2.16 -1.67 10.15
CA HIS A 46 1.62 -1.62 11.49
C HIS A 46 0.62 -0.47 11.58
N VAL A 47 -0.43 -0.62 12.41
CA VAL A 47 -1.43 0.45 12.59
C VAL A 47 -0.79 1.78 13.03
N GLY A 48 0.30 1.74 13.79
CA GLY A 48 1.08 2.91 14.17
C GLY A 48 1.78 3.61 13.01
N GLU A 49 2.23 2.86 12.00
CA GLU A 49 2.82 3.44 10.78
C GLU A 49 1.77 4.22 9.99
N LEU A 50 0.56 3.64 9.83
CA LEU A 50 -0.53 4.36 9.17
C LEU A 50 -0.93 5.62 9.94
N LEU A 51 -1.04 5.55 11.27
CA LEU A 51 -1.37 6.73 12.09
C LEU A 51 -0.26 7.79 12.05
N PHE A 52 0.99 7.37 11.96
CA PHE A 52 2.13 8.27 11.80
C PHE A 52 2.02 9.09 10.51
N GLU A 53 1.67 8.45 9.36
CA GLU A 53 1.42 9.14 8.09
C GLU A 53 0.31 10.21 8.20
N PHE A 54 -0.72 9.98 9.02
CA PHE A 54 -1.84 10.91 9.15
C PHE A 54 -1.59 12.07 10.13
N PHE A 55 -0.80 11.86 11.17
CA PHE A 55 -0.72 12.77 12.32
C PHE A 55 0.67 13.34 12.57
N MET A 56 1.65 13.03 11.74
CA MET A 56 2.96 13.65 11.85
C MET A 56 2.88 15.15 11.51
N VAL A 57 3.40 15.98 12.41
CA VAL A 57 3.24 17.46 12.38
C VAL A 57 3.83 18.10 11.11
N ASP A 58 4.88 17.50 10.56
CA ASP A 58 5.59 18.03 9.39
C ASP A 58 5.19 17.32 8.08
N CYS A 59 4.15 16.48 8.13
CA CYS A 59 3.67 15.74 6.96
C CYS A 59 2.73 16.60 6.13
N HIS A 60 3.06 16.83 4.86
CA HIS A 60 2.20 17.53 3.91
C HIS A 60 1.12 16.61 3.30
N LEU A 61 0.80 15.52 3.96
CA LEU A 61 -0.22 14.60 3.50
C LEU A 61 -1.59 15.29 3.51
N ASN A 62 -2.18 15.42 2.33
CA ASN A 62 -3.60 15.74 2.18
C ASN A 62 -4.34 14.42 1.89
N PRO A 63 -5.01 13.80 2.88
CA PRO A 63 -5.60 12.48 2.70
C PRO A 63 -6.58 12.41 1.52
N GLN A 64 -7.37 13.47 1.31
CA GLN A 64 -8.35 13.54 0.22
C GLN A 64 -7.70 13.53 -1.17
N LYS A 65 -6.45 13.96 -1.28
CA LYS A 65 -5.70 14.02 -2.53
C LYS A 65 -4.72 12.86 -2.68
N HIS A 66 -4.06 12.50 -1.58
CA HIS A 66 -2.92 11.59 -1.57
C HIS A 66 -3.27 10.15 -1.19
N ILE A 67 -4.56 9.84 -0.94
CA ILE A 67 -5.01 8.48 -0.62
C ILE A 67 -6.11 8.04 -1.58
N ARG A 68 -5.94 6.83 -2.10
CA ARG A 68 -6.93 6.13 -2.93
C ARG A 68 -7.34 4.82 -2.30
N LEU A 69 -8.62 4.50 -2.40
CA LEU A 69 -9.26 3.37 -1.75
C LEU A 69 -9.94 2.48 -2.78
N TRP A 70 -9.87 1.17 -2.62
CA TRP A 70 -10.55 0.17 -3.45
C TRP A 70 -11.56 -0.62 -2.64
N HIS A 71 -12.79 -0.66 -3.13
CA HIS A 71 -13.90 -1.32 -2.47
C HIS A 71 -14.44 -2.47 -3.33
N ALA A 72 -14.76 -3.60 -2.70
CA ALA A 72 -15.51 -4.67 -3.32
C ALA A 72 -16.98 -4.27 -3.52
N SER A 73 -17.73 -5.06 -4.27
CA SER A 73 -19.15 -4.81 -4.58
C SER A 73 -20.08 -4.78 -3.35
N ASP A 74 -19.65 -5.37 -2.24
CA ASP A 74 -20.36 -5.32 -0.95
C ASP A 74 -20.03 -4.06 -0.13
N GLY A 75 -19.20 -3.14 -0.66
CA GLY A 75 -18.78 -1.91 -0.02
C GLY A 75 -17.60 -2.06 0.95
N ARG A 76 -17.05 -3.27 1.14
CA ARG A 76 -15.90 -3.51 2.00
C ARG A 76 -14.63 -2.94 1.36
N LEU A 77 -13.80 -2.25 2.14
CA LEU A 77 -12.47 -1.82 1.73
C LEU A 77 -11.57 -3.07 1.56
N VAL A 78 -10.98 -3.22 0.38
CA VAL A 78 -10.12 -4.36 0.03
C VAL A 78 -8.69 -3.97 -0.31
N GLY A 79 -8.44 -2.69 -0.50
CA GLY A 79 -7.10 -2.15 -0.71
C GLY A 79 -7.09 -0.63 -0.57
N TYR A 80 -5.91 -0.08 -0.26
CA TYR A 80 -5.65 1.35 -0.31
C TYR A 80 -4.22 1.63 -0.73
N ALA A 81 -3.99 2.83 -1.26
CA ALA A 81 -2.67 3.34 -1.56
C ALA A 81 -2.50 4.76 -0.99
N ILE A 82 -1.29 5.06 -0.57
CA ILE A 82 -0.87 6.38 -0.08
C ILE A 82 0.31 6.84 -0.91
N LEU A 83 0.28 8.09 -1.33
CA LEU A 83 1.43 8.82 -1.85
C LEU A 83 1.85 9.84 -0.79
N GLY A 84 2.90 9.51 -0.03
CA GLY A 84 3.53 10.39 0.96
C GLY A 84 4.51 11.36 0.33
N GLU A 85 5.22 12.08 1.18
CA GLU A 85 6.33 12.94 0.77
C GLU A 85 7.52 12.13 0.22
N ASP A 86 8.46 12.83 -0.42
CA ASP A 86 9.66 12.24 -1.08
C ASP A 86 9.30 11.17 -2.13
N PRO A 87 8.32 11.39 -2.92
CA PRO A 87 7.17 10.58 -3.40
C PRO A 87 7.21 9.13 -2.93
N ALA A 88 6.99 8.95 -1.62
CA ALA A 88 6.91 7.62 -1.00
C ALA A 88 5.54 6.97 -1.32
N PHE A 89 5.59 5.88 -2.08
CA PHE A 89 4.40 5.13 -2.47
C PHE A 89 4.22 3.88 -1.62
N SER A 90 3.07 3.74 -1.02
CA SER A 90 2.65 2.51 -0.35
C SER A 90 1.32 2.00 -0.88
N CYS A 91 1.16 0.68 -0.94
CA CYS A 91 -0.08 0.03 -1.34
C CYS A 91 -0.31 -1.20 -0.45
N GLN A 92 -1.48 -1.28 0.16
CA GLN A 92 -1.91 -2.36 1.04
C GLN A 92 -3.18 -2.97 0.47
N VAL A 93 -3.17 -4.27 0.22
CA VAL A 93 -4.29 -5.01 -0.38
C VAL A 93 -4.56 -6.26 0.44
N LEU A 94 -5.83 -6.56 0.75
CA LEU A 94 -6.18 -7.81 1.43
C LEU A 94 -5.66 -9.03 0.68
N PRO A 95 -5.17 -10.09 1.37
CA PRO A 95 -4.54 -11.25 0.74
C PRO A 95 -5.38 -11.89 -0.37
N GLU A 96 -6.69 -11.98 -0.17
CA GLU A 96 -7.61 -12.58 -1.14
C GLU A 96 -7.87 -11.73 -2.40
N TYR A 97 -7.44 -10.45 -2.39
CA TYR A 97 -7.54 -9.51 -3.51
C TYR A 97 -6.18 -9.15 -4.11
N ALA A 98 -5.09 -9.53 -3.44
CA ALA A 98 -3.74 -9.20 -3.86
C ALA A 98 -3.40 -9.77 -5.26
N TRP A 99 -2.65 -9.00 -6.01
CA TRP A 99 -2.16 -9.32 -7.35
C TRP A 99 -3.26 -9.60 -8.39
N ARG A 100 -4.42 -8.97 -8.20
CA ARG A 100 -5.55 -9.04 -9.14
C ARG A 100 -5.80 -7.72 -9.87
N GLY A 101 -4.81 -6.82 -9.87
CA GLY A 101 -4.83 -5.56 -10.62
C GLY A 101 -4.91 -4.30 -9.77
N ILE A 102 -5.26 -4.38 -8.48
CA ILE A 102 -5.28 -3.22 -7.59
C ILE A 102 -3.91 -2.56 -7.51
N GLU A 103 -2.85 -3.35 -7.37
CA GLU A 103 -1.47 -2.86 -7.27
C GLU A 103 -1.04 -2.09 -8.54
N ALA A 104 -1.43 -2.58 -9.71
CA ALA A 104 -1.13 -1.92 -10.99
C ALA A 104 -1.92 -0.61 -11.14
N GLU A 105 -3.20 -0.61 -10.77
CA GLU A 105 -4.03 0.60 -10.79
C GLU A 105 -3.53 1.63 -9.77
N ALA A 106 -3.11 1.18 -8.58
CA ALA A 106 -2.54 2.02 -7.54
C ALA A 106 -1.24 2.68 -7.98
N LEU A 107 -0.35 1.93 -8.62
CA LEU A 107 0.90 2.46 -9.15
C LEU A 107 0.64 3.50 -10.25
N ALA A 108 -0.20 3.20 -11.22
CA ALA A 108 -0.56 4.14 -12.29
C ALA A 108 -1.20 5.43 -11.74
N TRP A 109 -2.02 5.32 -10.70
CA TRP A 109 -2.58 6.47 -10.01
C TRP A 109 -1.50 7.31 -9.32
N ALA A 110 -0.56 6.67 -8.59
CA ALA A 110 0.52 7.37 -7.91
C ALA A 110 1.43 8.11 -8.89
N GLU A 111 1.82 7.49 -9.99
CA GLU A 111 2.60 8.10 -11.07
C GLU A 111 1.89 9.33 -11.67
N GLY A 112 0.61 9.20 -11.94
CA GLY A 112 -0.22 10.31 -12.45
C GLY A 112 -0.25 11.47 -11.46
N LEU A 113 -0.46 11.19 -10.18
CA LEU A 113 -0.52 12.20 -9.12
C LEU A 113 0.84 12.88 -8.91
N VAL A 114 1.95 12.13 -8.85
CA VAL A 114 3.30 12.72 -8.76
C VAL A 114 3.57 13.67 -9.91
N ASN A 115 3.22 13.27 -11.14
CA ASN A 115 3.42 14.12 -12.32
C ASN A 115 2.61 15.42 -12.24
N GLU A 116 1.43 15.41 -11.63
CA GLU A 116 0.63 16.63 -11.41
C GLU A 116 1.23 17.50 -10.30
N LEU A 117 1.65 16.90 -9.19
CA LEU A 117 2.22 17.60 -8.04
C LEU A 117 3.56 18.25 -8.37
N ARG A 118 4.40 17.59 -9.15
CA ARG A 118 5.69 18.12 -9.63
C ARG A 118 5.55 19.38 -10.50
N LYS A 119 4.44 19.55 -11.21
CA LYS A 119 4.17 20.80 -11.94
C LYS A 119 3.94 21.98 -11.01
N GLN A 120 3.52 21.72 -9.75
CA GLN A 120 3.26 22.70 -8.73
C GLN A 120 4.52 22.99 -7.90
N ASP A 121 5.24 21.94 -7.50
CA ASP A 121 6.49 22.01 -6.74
C ASP A 121 7.39 20.82 -7.08
N ALA A 122 8.34 21.04 -8.01
CA ALA A 122 9.27 20.00 -8.43
C ALA A 122 10.34 19.69 -7.38
N GLN A 123 10.60 20.59 -6.44
CA GLN A 123 11.58 20.37 -5.38
C GLN A 123 11.02 19.45 -4.31
N LEU A 124 9.77 19.65 -3.92
CA LEU A 124 9.08 18.82 -2.92
C LEU A 124 8.78 17.40 -3.46
N TRP A 125 8.39 17.31 -4.74
CA TRP A 125 7.91 16.05 -5.33
C TRP A 125 8.95 15.32 -6.17
N GLY A 126 10.23 15.64 -6.04
CA GLY A 126 11.36 14.92 -6.58
C GLY A 126 11.22 14.34 -8.00
N GLU A 127 12.18 13.53 -8.41
CA GLU A 127 12.17 12.90 -9.75
C GLU A 127 11.80 11.42 -9.74
N ASN A 128 11.81 10.80 -8.56
CA ASN A 128 11.66 9.34 -8.44
C ASN A 128 10.50 9.00 -7.51
N LEU A 129 9.70 8.02 -7.90
CA LEU A 129 8.77 7.35 -6.99
C LEU A 129 9.55 6.32 -6.17
N VAL A 130 9.36 6.33 -4.85
CA VAL A 130 10.05 5.44 -3.91
C VAL A 130 9.04 4.50 -3.27
N THR A 131 9.39 3.23 -3.13
CA THR A 131 8.57 2.25 -2.41
C THR A 131 9.43 1.16 -1.80
N GLY A 132 8.94 0.52 -0.73
CA GLY A 132 9.60 -0.61 -0.09
C GLY A 132 9.10 -1.97 -0.58
N ALA A 133 10.01 -2.93 -0.60
CA ALA A 133 9.69 -4.35 -0.72
C ALA A 133 10.58 -5.14 0.24
N ARG A 134 10.02 -6.18 0.86
CA ARG A 134 10.83 -7.11 1.67
C ARG A 134 11.66 -7.99 0.74
N GLN A 135 12.84 -8.38 1.19
CA GLN A 135 13.75 -9.24 0.43
C GLN A 135 13.14 -10.62 0.09
N ASP A 136 12.23 -11.12 0.93
CA ASP A 136 11.55 -12.39 0.75
C ASP A 136 10.22 -12.28 -0.04
N ASP A 137 9.80 -11.07 -0.44
CA ASP A 137 8.60 -10.85 -1.25
C ASP A 137 8.94 -10.82 -2.75
N ALA A 138 9.28 -11.99 -3.29
CA ALA A 138 9.68 -12.14 -4.69
C ALA A 138 8.61 -11.63 -5.68
N GLN A 139 7.31 -11.77 -5.33
CA GLN A 139 6.23 -11.33 -6.21
C GLN A 139 6.15 -9.80 -6.29
N ARG A 140 6.28 -9.11 -5.14
CA ARG A 140 6.32 -7.65 -5.10
C ARG A 140 7.56 -7.11 -5.78
N ILE A 141 8.72 -7.73 -5.55
CA ILE A 141 9.98 -7.35 -6.19
C ILE A 141 9.84 -7.46 -7.72
N ALA A 142 9.39 -8.61 -8.22
CA ALA A 142 9.20 -8.81 -9.66
C ALA A 142 8.21 -7.81 -10.28
N PHE A 143 7.10 -7.49 -9.58
CA PHE A 143 6.15 -6.47 -10.01
C PHE A 143 6.80 -5.09 -10.11
N LEU A 144 7.57 -4.70 -9.11
CA LEU A 144 8.25 -3.39 -9.08
C LEU A 144 9.31 -3.29 -10.18
N GLU A 145 10.14 -4.32 -10.37
CA GLU A 145 11.16 -4.36 -11.42
C GLU A 145 10.54 -4.29 -12.83
N GLN A 146 9.44 -5.00 -13.07
CA GLN A 146 8.68 -4.94 -14.33
C GLN A 146 8.11 -3.54 -14.62
N ASN A 147 7.90 -2.73 -13.58
CA ASN A 147 7.44 -1.34 -13.67
C ASN A 147 8.58 -0.32 -13.52
N GLY A 148 9.83 -0.71 -13.75
CA GLY A 148 10.98 0.18 -13.86
C GLY A 148 11.63 0.59 -12.54
N PHE A 149 11.23 0.00 -11.41
CA PHE A 149 11.91 0.23 -10.14
C PHE A 149 13.25 -0.51 -10.11
N SER A 150 14.23 0.08 -9.45
CA SER A 150 15.53 -0.52 -9.20
C SER A 150 15.87 -0.48 -7.72
N PHE A 151 16.52 -1.52 -7.24
CA PHE A 151 16.95 -1.62 -5.84
C PHE A 151 17.99 -0.55 -5.48
N ARG A 152 17.92 -0.03 -4.24
CA ARG A 152 18.85 0.95 -3.68
C ARG A 152 19.38 0.48 -2.33
N ASP A 153 20.64 0.02 -2.26
CA ASP A 153 21.29 -0.52 -1.05
C ASP A 153 21.24 0.40 0.18
N LYS A 154 21.41 1.70 -0.04
CA LYS A 154 21.49 2.67 1.07
C LYS A 154 20.20 2.84 1.88
N PHE A 155 19.10 2.26 1.42
CA PHE A 155 17.80 2.29 2.10
C PHE A 155 17.37 0.91 2.61
N ALA A 156 18.25 -0.11 2.54
CA ALA A 156 17.93 -1.42 3.06
C ALA A 156 17.89 -1.41 4.59
N GLU A 157 16.79 -1.90 5.15
CA GLU A 157 16.61 -2.09 6.58
C GLU A 157 16.86 -3.55 6.96
N VAL A 158 17.57 -3.78 8.06
CA VAL A 158 17.85 -5.11 8.60
C VAL A 158 17.14 -5.24 9.94
N ASN A 159 16.15 -6.12 10.03
CA ASN A 159 15.52 -6.47 11.29
C ASN A 159 16.39 -7.45 12.07
N MET A 160 16.78 -7.07 13.29
CA MET A 160 17.56 -7.89 14.21
C MET A 160 16.67 -8.36 15.37
N LEU A 161 16.69 -9.65 15.68
CA LEU A 161 15.94 -10.26 16.78
C LEU A 161 16.90 -10.84 17.81
N ARG A 162 16.59 -10.64 19.09
CA ARG A 162 17.22 -11.32 20.21
C ARG A 162 16.15 -12.04 21.03
N TYR A 163 16.28 -13.33 21.15
CA TYR A 163 15.44 -14.11 22.06
C TYR A 163 15.92 -13.90 23.50
N LEU A 164 15.05 -13.38 24.37
CA LEU A 164 15.40 -13.06 25.75
C LEU A 164 15.42 -14.29 26.68
N ASN A 165 14.94 -15.43 26.19
CA ASN A 165 14.85 -16.69 26.94
C ASN A 165 15.99 -17.67 26.63
N GLU A 166 16.97 -17.26 25.82
CA GLU A 166 18.20 -18.02 25.59
C GLU A 166 19.31 -17.43 26.46
N PRO A 167 20.10 -18.29 27.15
CA PRO A 167 21.16 -17.86 28.06
C PRO A 167 22.31 -17.12 27.37
#